data_005ceefeba8e979887090852e7dcf5b6
#
_entry.id   005ceefeba8e979887090852e7dcf5b6
#
_cell.length_a   1.000
_cell.length_b   1.000
_cell.length_c   1.000
_cell.angle_alpha   90.00
_cell.angle_beta   90.00
_cell.angle_gamma   90.00
#
_symmetry.space_group_name_H-M   'P 1'
#
loop_
_entity.id
_entity.type
_entity.pdbx_description
1 polymer ?
#
loop_
_entity_poly.entity_id
_entity_poly.type
_entity_poly.pdbx_seq_one_letter_code
_entity_poly.pdbx_strand_id
1 'polypeptide(L)'
;MQHRISRYLYIRIFFCLIFVGISSVVFAQKEPHYTQYMYNIGSFNPGYVGTVSTPEIAGLYRAQWLDIDGAPRTLRVGTNVPLSNETMGLGLNVISDQLGPSTQTYVELAYSYQFNVSDNAKLSFGMDVGGSFLNVDFSKGTFENPGEPILNGQTINRFYPTIGAGFFLYEDDIWYLGASIPNFLTDGLYNDEVATIVDDKLQYNFIGGYVFDVNETLKFKPAFLVNLVSGAPVNTNLSANFLFNDRFTLGAAYRFGNAISGLAGFQVTSGTYIGYSYDYNTNPLGEFSSGSHEIILKFYLGRGDGTNTNNKELKGKPKQIDTPRFF
;
A
#
# COMPACT_ATOMS: atom_id res chain seq x y z
N MET A 1 13.56 -51.12 23.53
CA MET A 1 13.41 -50.85 22.09
C MET A 1 12.07 -50.27 21.72
N GLN A 2 10.97 -50.63 22.36
CA GLN A 2 9.59 -50.15 22.12
C GLN A 2 9.38 -48.65 22.39
N HIS A 3 10.00 -48.05 23.39
CA HIS A 3 9.81 -46.59 23.70
C HIS A 3 10.42 -45.62 22.68
N ARG A 4 11.39 -46.02 21.87
CA ARG A 4 11.94 -45.16 20.80
C ARG A 4 11.03 -45.11 19.58
N ILE A 5 10.36 -46.20 19.22
CA ILE A 5 9.47 -46.30 18.06
C ILE A 5 8.22 -45.40 18.28
N SER A 6 7.69 -45.37 19.51
CA SER A 6 6.55 -44.53 19.86
C SER A 6 6.84 -43.01 19.68
N ARG A 7 8.01 -42.52 20.10
CA ARG A 7 8.36 -41.09 19.97
C ARG A 7 8.46 -40.64 18.51
N TYR A 8 9.03 -41.43 17.63
CA TYR A 8 9.12 -41.13 16.21
C TYR A 8 7.74 -41.15 15.52
N LEU A 9 6.83 -41.98 15.98
CA LEU A 9 5.46 -42.07 15.50
C LEU A 9 4.67 -40.81 15.88
N TYR A 10 4.77 -40.34 17.13
CA TYR A 10 4.12 -39.08 17.56
C TYR A 10 4.66 -37.84 16.84
N ILE A 11 5.98 -37.79 16.62
CA ILE A 11 6.60 -36.69 15.86
C ILE A 11 6.11 -36.69 14.39
N ARG A 12 6.02 -37.86 13.76
CA ARG A 12 5.49 -37.98 12.39
C ARG A 12 4.00 -37.61 12.31
N ILE A 13 3.20 -38.06 13.27
CA ILE A 13 1.78 -37.69 13.35
C ILE A 13 1.62 -36.18 13.57
N PHE A 14 2.44 -35.59 14.44
CA PHE A 14 2.44 -34.14 14.68
C PHE A 14 2.80 -33.34 13.42
N PHE A 15 3.82 -33.76 12.68
CA PHE A 15 4.17 -33.16 11.38
C PHE A 15 3.11 -33.40 10.31
N CYS A 16 2.48 -34.58 10.26
CA CYS A 16 1.34 -34.84 9.35
C CYS A 16 0.13 -33.98 9.71
N LEU A 17 -0.18 -33.77 10.99
CA LEU A 17 -1.27 -32.90 11.44
C LEU A 17 -1.00 -31.44 11.12
N ILE A 18 0.25 -30.96 11.22
CA ILE A 18 0.65 -29.63 10.76
C ILE A 18 0.50 -29.52 9.23
N PHE A 19 0.85 -30.55 8.48
CA PHE A 19 0.75 -30.54 7.01
C PHE A 19 -0.69 -30.60 6.49
N VAL A 20 -1.60 -31.29 7.20
CA VAL A 20 -3.04 -31.32 6.88
C VAL A 20 -3.75 -30.02 7.24
N GLY A 21 -3.22 -29.24 8.21
CA GLY A 21 -3.73 -27.91 8.59
C GLY A 21 -3.42 -26.79 7.57
N ILE A 22 -2.58 -27.05 6.55
CA ILE A 22 -2.22 -26.11 5.49
C ILE A 22 -3.02 -26.43 4.21
N SER A 23 -4.30 -26.75 4.33
CA SER A 23 -5.19 -26.73 3.17
C SER A 23 -5.53 -25.27 2.87
N SER A 24 -4.83 -24.69 1.92
CA SER A 24 -5.01 -23.32 1.43
C SER A 24 -6.41 -23.16 0.83
N VAL A 25 -7.33 -22.59 1.58
CA VAL A 25 -8.54 -22.04 1.01
C VAL A 25 -8.10 -20.76 0.30
N VAL A 26 -8.09 -20.78 -1.03
CA VAL A 26 -7.73 -19.61 -1.84
C VAL A 26 -8.90 -18.63 -1.75
N PHE A 27 -8.74 -17.59 -0.96
CA PHE A 27 -9.62 -16.43 -0.96
C PHE A 27 -8.93 -15.30 -1.72
N ALA A 28 -9.67 -14.60 -2.60
CA ALA A 28 -9.17 -13.43 -3.30
C ALA A 28 -9.03 -12.26 -2.32
N GLN A 29 -7.87 -11.61 -2.32
CA GLN A 29 -7.64 -10.35 -1.60
C GLN A 29 -8.28 -9.21 -2.38
N LYS A 30 -9.01 -8.31 -1.71
CA LYS A 30 -9.80 -7.25 -2.33
C LYS A 30 -9.01 -5.97 -2.61
N GLU A 31 -8.09 -5.58 -1.71
CA GLU A 31 -7.38 -4.31 -1.85
C GLU A 31 -6.17 -4.40 -2.78
N PRO A 32 -5.91 -3.34 -3.58
CA PRO A 32 -4.76 -3.30 -4.46
C PRO A 32 -3.44 -3.37 -3.68
N HIS A 33 -2.53 -4.21 -4.14
CA HIS A 33 -1.17 -4.32 -3.60
C HIS A 33 -0.19 -3.49 -4.42
N TYR A 34 0.61 -2.68 -3.74
CA TYR A 34 1.61 -1.81 -4.37
C TYR A 34 3.02 -2.33 -4.11
N THR A 35 3.86 -2.29 -5.13
CA THR A 35 5.29 -2.64 -4.99
C THR A 35 6.05 -1.49 -4.35
N GLN A 36 5.67 -0.24 -4.67
CA GLN A 36 6.24 0.97 -4.09
C GLN A 36 5.47 1.42 -2.83
N TYR A 37 5.01 0.46 -2.00
CA TYR A 37 4.22 0.73 -0.79
C TYR A 37 4.88 1.73 0.17
N MET A 38 6.21 1.71 0.26
CA MET A 38 6.98 2.61 1.14
C MET A 38 6.98 4.08 0.68
N TYR A 39 6.54 4.35 -0.56
CA TYR A 39 6.34 5.70 -1.10
C TYR A 39 4.85 6.06 -1.21
N ASN A 40 3.95 5.14 -0.82
CA ASN A 40 2.51 5.24 -0.99
C ASN A 40 1.74 4.93 0.31
N ILE A 41 2.33 5.23 1.48
CA ILE A 41 1.79 4.87 2.80
C ILE A 41 0.39 5.46 3.03
N GLY A 42 0.15 6.69 2.59
CA GLY A 42 -1.15 7.36 2.72
C GLY A 42 -2.31 6.70 1.96
N SER A 43 -2.06 5.64 1.16
CA SER A 43 -3.13 4.90 0.50
C SER A 43 -3.84 3.89 1.39
N PHE A 44 -3.22 3.49 2.50
CA PHE A 44 -3.74 2.45 3.38
C PHE A 44 -3.55 2.75 4.87
N ASN A 45 -2.93 3.88 5.22
CA ASN A 45 -2.76 4.28 6.61
C ASN A 45 -3.06 5.78 6.80
N PRO A 46 -4.24 6.15 7.33
CA PRO A 46 -4.59 7.54 7.57
C PRO A 46 -3.71 8.21 8.63
N GLY A 47 -3.04 7.45 9.51
CA GLY A 47 -2.07 7.99 10.46
C GLY A 47 -0.85 8.63 9.81
N TYR A 48 -0.54 8.29 8.54
CA TYR A 48 0.54 8.91 7.78
C TYR A 48 0.21 10.32 7.28
N VAL A 49 -1.06 10.70 7.25
CA VAL A 49 -1.49 12.00 6.74
C VAL A 49 -0.96 13.11 7.66
N GLY A 50 -0.45 14.20 7.07
CA GLY A 50 0.13 15.34 7.79
C GLY A 50 1.54 15.11 8.36
N THR A 51 2.12 13.91 8.23
CA THR A 51 3.49 13.64 8.70
C THR A 51 4.58 14.21 7.80
N VAL A 52 4.23 14.68 6.61
CA VAL A 52 5.14 15.28 5.63
C VAL A 52 5.44 16.74 5.95
N SER A 53 6.60 17.23 5.54
CA SER A 53 7.03 18.62 5.82
C SER A 53 6.34 19.66 4.92
N THR A 54 5.89 19.26 3.75
CA THR A 54 5.22 20.14 2.77
C THR A 54 4.05 19.39 2.15
N PRO A 55 2.98 20.09 1.71
CA PRO A 55 1.90 19.43 1.00
C PRO A 55 2.40 18.63 -0.18
N GLU A 56 1.89 17.40 -0.32
CA GLU A 56 2.25 16.50 -1.40
C GLU A 56 1.00 16.04 -2.16
N ILE A 57 1.16 15.87 -3.48
CA ILE A 57 0.20 15.18 -4.34
C ILE A 57 0.93 13.97 -4.93
N ALA A 58 0.36 12.80 -4.78
CA ALA A 58 0.91 11.56 -5.34
C ALA A 58 -0.08 10.93 -6.31
N GLY A 59 0.40 10.57 -7.50
CA GLY A 59 -0.31 9.76 -8.48
C GLY A 59 0.41 8.42 -8.65
N LEU A 60 -0.34 7.31 -8.70
CA LEU A 60 0.21 5.98 -8.94
C LEU A 60 -0.66 5.27 -9.96
N TYR A 61 -0.02 4.65 -10.94
CA TYR A 61 -0.66 3.74 -11.89
C TYR A 61 0.04 2.39 -11.85
N ARG A 62 -0.76 1.32 -11.70
CA ARG A 62 -0.29 -0.05 -11.70
C ARG A 62 -1.07 -0.88 -12.71
N ALA A 63 -0.36 -1.54 -13.61
CA ALA A 63 -0.88 -2.57 -14.51
C ALA A 63 -0.31 -3.92 -14.07
N GLN A 64 -1.17 -4.83 -13.62
CA GLN A 64 -0.76 -6.15 -13.15
C GLN A 64 -0.95 -7.18 -14.26
N TRP A 65 -0.12 -8.21 -14.23
CA TRP A 65 -0.23 -9.42 -15.09
C TRP A 65 -0.46 -9.10 -16.56
N LEU A 66 0.47 -8.33 -17.15
CA LEU A 66 0.38 -8.02 -18.58
C LEU A 66 0.23 -9.30 -19.41
N ASP A 67 -0.47 -9.17 -20.54
CA ASP A 67 -0.86 -10.25 -21.46
C ASP A 67 -2.01 -11.14 -20.96
N ILE A 68 -2.57 -10.87 -19.77
CA ILE A 68 -3.81 -11.52 -19.31
C ILE A 68 -4.98 -10.57 -19.55
N ASP A 69 -5.96 -11.01 -20.30
CA ASP A 69 -7.19 -10.24 -20.55
C ASP A 69 -7.97 -10.00 -19.24
N GLY A 70 -8.42 -8.77 -19.02
CA GLY A 70 -9.12 -8.40 -17.81
C GLY A 70 -8.26 -8.29 -16.55
N ALA A 71 -6.93 -8.36 -16.69
CA ALA A 71 -5.99 -8.22 -15.57
C ALA A 71 -6.15 -6.90 -14.81
N PRO A 72 -5.82 -6.85 -13.50
CA PRO A 72 -6.04 -5.69 -12.66
C PRO A 72 -5.29 -4.44 -13.14
N ARG A 73 -5.98 -3.30 -13.11
CA ARG A 73 -5.40 -1.96 -13.36
C ARG A 73 -5.85 -1.02 -12.27
N THR A 74 -4.88 -0.47 -11.56
CA THR A 74 -5.14 0.44 -10.45
C THR A 74 -4.60 1.83 -10.78
N LEU A 75 -5.45 2.84 -10.63
CA LEU A 75 -5.07 4.25 -10.65
C LEU A 75 -5.36 4.84 -9.27
N ARG A 76 -4.37 5.51 -8.69
CA ARG A 76 -4.54 6.24 -7.44
C ARG A 76 -4.08 7.68 -7.59
N VAL A 77 -4.84 8.60 -6.99
CA VAL A 77 -4.42 9.98 -6.73
C VAL A 77 -4.67 10.27 -5.26
N GLY A 78 -3.66 10.76 -4.56
CA GLY A 78 -3.76 11.08 -3.15
C GLY A 78 -3.09 12.42 -2.83
N THR A 79 -3.59 13.08 -1.79
CA THR A 79 -2.97 14.27 -1.23
C THR A 79 -2.59 14.03 0.22
N ASN A 80 -1.54 14.69 0.66
CA ASN A 80 -1.10 14.70 2.04
C ASN A 80 -0.71 16.12 2.42
N VAL A 81 -1.51 16.76 3.27
CA VAL A 81 -1.40 18.18 3.59
C VAL A 81 -1.20 18.37 5.09
N PRO A 82 0.01 18.72 5.56
CA PRO A 82 0.21 19.15 6.93
C PRO A 82 -0.46 20.52 7.13
N LEU A 83 -1.21 20.67 8.22
CA LEU A 83 -1.81 21.94 8.58
C LEU A 83 -0.78 22.84 9.30
N SER A 84 -1.08 24.14 9.38
CA SER A 84 -0.14 25.19 9.83
C SER A 84 0.43 25.02 11.24
N ASN A 85 -0.18 24.20 12.07
CA ASN A 85 0.30 23.87 13.41
C ASN A 85 1.24 22.65 13.47
N GLU A 86 1.49 21.97 12.34
CA GLU A 86 2.30 20.74 12.23
C GLU A 86 1.83 19.57 13.13
N THR A 87 0.66 19.71 13.77
CA THR A 87 0.08 18.67 14.64
C THR A 87 -1.12 17.99 14.01
N MET A 88 -1.63 18.53 12.93
CA MET A 88 -2.80 18.02 12.21
C MET A 88 -2.48 17.82 10.74
N GLY A 89 -3.15 16.87 10.12
CA GLY A 89 -3.06 16.62 8.70
C GLY A 89 -4.41 16.36 8.05
N LEU A 90 -4.50 16.72 6.77
CA LEU A 90 -5.63 16.39 5.90
C LEU A 90 -5.14 15.64 4.68
N GLY A 91 -5.90 14.65 4.27
CA GLY A 91 -5.63 13.87 3.06
C GLY A 91 -6.91 13.57 2.29
N LEU A 92 -6.78 13.52 0.98
CA LEU A 92 -7.80 12.99 0.07
C LEU A 92 -7.16 11.82 -0.67
N ASN A 93 -7.87 10.72 -0.77
CA ASN A 93 -7.43 9.54 -1.49
C ASN A 93 -8.52 9.10 -2.45
N VAL A 94 -8.17 8.95 -3.73
CA VAL A 94 -9.06 8.44 -4.78
C VAL A 94 -8.34 7.27 -5.43
N ILE A 95 -8.94 6.08 -5.36
CA ILE A 95 -8.41 4.86 -5.96
C ILE A 95 -9.47 4.31 -6.90
N SER A 96 -9.09 4.03 -8.14
CA SER A 96 -9.91 3.29 -9.10
C SER A 96 -9.20 1.99 -9.44
N ASP A 97 -9.81 0.88 -9.10
CA ASP A 97 -9.31 -0.46 -9.36
C ASP A 97 -10.24 -1.19 -10.31
N GLN A 98 -9.71 -1.65 -11.43
CA GLN A 98 -10.44 -2.37 -12.46
C GLN A 98 -9.95 -3.81 -12.51
N LEU A 99 -10.88 -4.76 -12.44
CA LEU A 99 -10.62 -6.20 -12.57
C LEU A 99 -11.70 -6.84 -13.44
N GLY A 100 -11.33 -7.23 -14.66
CA GLY A 100 -12.28 -7.75 -15.64
C GLY A 100 -13.43 -6.78 -15.89
N PRO A 101 -14.69 -7.23 -15.70
CA PRO A 101 -15.89 -6.40 -15.87
C PRO A 101 -16.16 -5.47 -14.69
N SER A 102 -15.44 -5.62 -13.57
CA SER A 102 -15.63 -4.89 -12.34
C SER A 102 -14.71 -3.66 -12.27
N THR A 103 -15.26 -2.54 -11.84
CA THR A 103 -14.51 -1.35 -11.47
C THR A 103 -14.96 -0.92 -10.08
N GLN A 104 -14.01 -0.78 -9.16
CA GLN A 104 -14.25 -0.27 -7.83
C GLN A 104 -13.50 1.05 -7.62
N THR A 105 -14.24 2.10 -7.25
CA THR A 105 -13.66 3.43 -7.00
C THR A 105 -13.88 3.82 -5.55
N TYR A 106 -12.79 4.05 -4.82
CA TYR A 106 -12.78 4.54 -3.45
C TYR A 106 -12.54 6.04 -3.46
N VAL A 107 -13.27 6.76 -2.63
CA VAL A 107 -13.05 8.19 -2.35
C VAL A 107 -13.07 8.37 -0.84
N GLU A 108 -11.94 8.77 -0.28
CA GLU A 108 -11.72 8.80 1.16
C GLU A 108 -11.10 10.14 1.57
N LEU A 109 -11.62 10.71 2.65
CA LEU A 109 -11.08 11.90 3.29
C LEU A 109 -10.46 11.47 4.63
N ALA A 110 -9.17 11.76 4.80
CA ALA A 110 -8.42 11.41 5.99
C ALA A 110 -8.09 12.65 6.83
N TYR A 111 -8.16 12.49 8.13
CA TYR A 111 -7.70 13.46 9.13
C TYR A 111 -6.79 12.76 10.12
N SER A 112 -5.71 13.45 10.51
CA SER A 112 -4.81 12.96 11.55
C SER A 112 -4.48 14.02 12.59
N TYR A 113 -4.10 13.53 13.76
CA TYR A 113 -3.55 14.33 14.85
C TYR A 113 -2.26 13.71 15.37
N GLN A 114 -1.23 14.55 15.54
CA GLN A 114 0.12 14.14 15.91
C GLN A 114 0.53 14.76 17.25
N PHE A 115 1.27 14.02 18.05
CA PHE A 115 1.88 14.49 19.28
C PHE A 115 3.27 13.89 19.50
N ASN A 116 4.12 14.63 20.18
CA ASN A 116 5.45 14.17 20.51
C ASN A 116 5.37 13.11 21.62
N VAL A 117 6.00 11.95 21.40
CA VAL A 117 6.18 10.89 22.41
C VAL A 117 7.55 10.96 23.04
N SER A 118 8.52 11.57 22.36
CA SER A 118 9.85 11.90 22.87
C SER A 118 10.35 13.18 22.19
N ASP A 119 11.59 13.59 22.50
CA ASP A 119 12.20 14.78 21.89
C ASP A 119 12.28 14.69 20.35
N ASN A 120 12.42 13.49 19.81
CA ASN A 120 12.60 13.27 18.38
C ASN A 120 11.47 12.47 17.73
N ALA A 121 10.72 11.65 18.49
CA ALA A 121 9.71 10.78 17.94
C ALA A 121 8.29 11.34 18.12
N LYS A 122 7.49 11.19 17.05
CA LYS A 122 6.09 11.60 17.00
C LYS A 122 5.19 10.39 16.79
N LEU A 123 4.02 10.41 17.40
CA LEU A 123 2.93 9.47 17.17
C LEU A 123 1.75 10.21 16.52
N SER A 124 1.31 9.72 15.39
CA SER A 124 0.15 10.23 14.66
C SER A 124 -0.98 9.21 14.73
N PHE A 125 -2.18 9.66 15.06
CA PHE A 125 -3.43 8.92 14.89
C PHE A 125 -4.22 9.53 13.75
N GLY A 126 -4.72 8.69 12.86
CA GLY A 126 -5.54 9.12 11.75
C GLY A 126 -6.83 8.30 11.65
N MET A 127 -7.84 8.95 11.10
CA MET A 127 -9.09 8.33 10.68
C MET A 127 -9.40 8.76 9.25
N ASP A 128 -9.99 7.89 8.48
CA ASP A 128 -10.57 8.24 7.19
C ASP A 128 -12.05 7.87 7.15
N VAL A 129 -12.79 8.62 6.34
CA VAL A 129 -14.19 8.38 6.04
C VAL A 129 -14.40 8.56 4.55
N GLY A 130 -15.23 7.72 3.98
CA GLY A 130 -15.46 7.78 2.55
C GLY A 130 -16.46 6.78 2.06
N GLY A 131 -16.24 6.33 0.85
CA GLY A 131 -17.06 5.28 0.26
C GLY A 131 -16.42 4.66 -0.95
N SER A 132 -16.89 3.48 -1.25
CA SER A 132 -16.52 2.67 -2.40
C SER A 132 -17.71 2.52 -3.32
N PHE A 133 -17.51 2.86 -4.59
CA PHE A 133 -18.47 2.72 -5.68
C PHE A 133 -18.08 1.49 -6.51
N LEU A 134 -18.85 0.43 -6.39
CA LEU A 134 -18.69 -0.78 -7.21
C LEU A 134 -19.57 -0.67 -8.45
N ASN A 135 -18.95 -0.81 -9.62
CA ASN A 135 -19.62 -0.96 -10.91
C ASN A 135 -19.20 -2.30 -11.54
N VAL A 136 -20.16 -3.15 -11.87
CA VAL A 136 -19.90 -4.39 -12.60
C VAL A 136 -20.69 -4.38 -13.90
N ASP A 137 -20.00 -4.31 -15.02
CA ASP A 137 -20.58 -4.30 -16.37
C ASP A 137 -20.39 -5.69 -17.01
N PHE A 138 -21.39 -6.54 -16.88
CA PHE A 138 -21.36 -7.91 -17.41
C PHE A 138 -21.24 -7.97 -18.93
N SER A 139 -21.54 -6.89 -19.66
CA SER A 139 -21.37 -6.85 -21.12
C SER A 139 -19.89 -6.94 -21.56
N LYS A 140 -18.96 -6.63 -20.65
CA LYS A 140 -17.50 -6.66 -20.88
C LYS A 140 -16.87 -7.99 -20.52
N GLY A 141 -17.62 -8.93 -19.94
CA GLY A 141 -17.14 -10.26 -19.58
C GLY A 141 -17.30 -11.26 -20.70
N THR A 142 -16.40 -12.26 -20.76
CA THR A 142 -16.56 -13.44 -21.59
C THR A 142 -17.13 -14.55 -20.71
N PHE A 143 -18.36 -15.03 -21.02
CA PHE A 143 -19.04 -16.02 -20.21
C PHE A 143 -19.22 -17.33 -20.98
N GLU A 144 -18.99 -18.46 -20.33
CA GLU A 144 -19.17 -19.80 -20.94
C GLU A 144 -20.63 -20.08 -21.28
N ASN A 145 -21.59 -19.54 -20.50
CA ASN A 145 -23.03 -19.68 -20.72
C ASN A 145 -23.70 -18.32 -20.92
N PRO A 146 -23.80 -17.81 -22.15
CA PRO A 146 -24.43 -16.50 -22.42
C PRO A 146 -25.92 -16.41 -22.07
N GLY A 147 -26.57 -17.53 -21.71
CA GLY A 147 -28.00 -17.60 -21.43
C GLY A 147 -28.37 -17.48 -19.94
N GLU A 148 -27.42 -17.25 -19.04
CA GLU A 148 -27.74 -17.03 -17.62
C GLU A 148 -28.48 -15.72 -17.44
N PRO A 149 -29.64 -15.69 -16.71
CA PRO A 149 -30.45 -14.48 -16.55
C PRO A 149 -29.71 -13.30 -15.89
N ILE A 150 -28.71 -13.59 -15.05
CA ILE A 150 -27.84 -12.59 -14.40
C ILE A 150 -26.95 -11.84 -15.42
N LEU A 151 -26.65 -12.47 -16.56
CA LEU A 151 -25.71 -11.96 -17.56
C LEU A 151 -26.38 -11.11 -18.66
N ASN A 152 -27.73 -10.97 -18.65
CA ASN A 152 -28.48 -10.26 -19.69
C ASN A 152 -28.27 -8.73 -19.64
N GLY A 153 -27.00 -8.27 -19.86
CA GLY A 153 -26.67 -6.87 -20.03
C GLY A 153 -26.90 -6.01 -18.76
N GLN A 154 -27.00 -6.64 -17.60
CA GLN A 154 -27.21 -5.89 -16.35
C GLN A 154 -25.89 -5.28 -15.89
N THR A 155 -25.96 -4.01 -15.54
CA THR A 155 -24.88 -3.29 -14.83
C THR A 155 -25.26 -3.21 -13.37
N ILE A 156 -24.37 -3.69 -12.49
CA ILE A 156 -24.52 -3.55 -11.04
C ILE A 156 -23.81 -2.28 -10.61
N ASN A 157 -24.51 -1.39 -9.90
CA ASN A 157 -23.96 -0.22 -9.25
C ASN A 157 -24.28 -0.29 -7.77
N ARG A 158 -23.26 -0.25 -6.92
CA ARG A 158 -23.41 -0.26 -5.46
C ARG A 158 -22.49 0.77 -4.83
N PHE A 159 -22.96 1.38 -3.76
CA PHE A 159 -22.18 2.25 -2.90
C PHE A 159 -22.04 1.59 -1.52
N TYR A 160 -20.81 1.60 -1.02
CA TYR A 160 -20.47 1.08 0.29
C TYR A 160 -19.70 2.16 1.07
N PRO A 161 -20.19 2.59 2.25
CA PRO A 161 -19.45 3.50 3.09
C PRO A 161 -18.18 2.83 3.62
N THR A 162 -17.11 3.61 3.82
CA THR A 162 -15.86 3.18 4.41
C THR A 162 -15.50 4.04 5.60
N ILE A 163 -15.00 3.43 6.65
CA ILE A 163 -14.41 4.10 7.81
C ILE A 163 -13.16 3.33 8.20
N GLY A 164 -12.03 4.00 8.17
CA GLY A 164 -10.75 3.42 8.56
C GLY A 164 -10.08 4.17 9.69
N ALA A 165 -9.05 3.56 10.26
CA ALA A 165 -8.18 4.21 11.23
C ALA A 165 -6.77 3.64 11.16
N GLY A 166 -5.82 4.44 11.63
CA GLY A 166 -4.43 4.00 11.72
C GLY A 166 -3.62 4.84 12.69
N PHE A 167 -2.49 4.29 13.05
CA PHE A 167 -1.46 5.03 13.74
C PHE A 167 -0.13 4.94 13.00
N PHE A 168 0.70 5.96 13.19
CA PHE A 168 2.01 6.07 12.58
C PHE A 168 2.98 6.67 13.58
N LEU A 169 3.93 5.87 14.05
CA LEU A 169 4.98 6.27 14.98
C LEU A 169 6.26 6.44 14.18
N TYR A 170 6.92 7.59 14.30
CA TYR A 170 8.07 7.89 13.46
C TYR A 170 9.03 8.89 14.11
N GLU A 171 10.25 8.83 13.66
CA GLU A 171 11.26 9.87 13.83
C GLU A 171 11.65 10.35 12.44
N ASP A 172 11.56 11.65 12.22
CA ASP A 172 11.76 12.28 10.91
C ASP A 172 13.06 11.79 10.26
N ASP A 173 12.96 11.28 9.03
CA ASP A 173 14.04 10.80 8.16
C ASP A 173 14.88 9.61 8.71
N ILE A 174 14.47 8.97 9.82
CA ILE A 174 15.22 7.87 10.43
C ILE A 174 14.43 6.57 10.40
N TRP A 175 13.25 6.50 11.04
CA TRP A 175 12.48 5.27 11.10
C TRP A 175 10.99 5.53 11.25
N TYR A 176 10.21 4.53 10.90
CA TYR A 176 8.77 4.55 11.13
C TYR A 176 8.20 3.15 11.38
N LEU A 177 7.11 3.13 12.13
CA LEU A 177 6.23 1.97 12.32
C LEU A 177 4.79 2.44 12.22
N GLY A 178 3.97 1.69 11.51
CA GLY A 178 2.56 2.00 11.37
C GLY A 178 1.69 0.76 11.42
N ALA A 179 0.46 0.94 11.88
CA ALA A 179 -0.59 -0.05 11.70
C ALA A 179 -1.89 0.64 11.34
N SER A 180 -2.72 -0.03 10.55
CA SER A 180 -4.00 0.51 10.10
C SER A 180 -5.01 -0.58 9.81
N ILE A 181 -6.27 -0.19 9.87
CA ILE A 181 -7.43 -0.92 9.39
C ILE A 181 -8.12 0.01 8.39
N PRO A 182 -7.98 -0.23 7.07
CA PRO A 182 -8.51 0.66 6.05
C PRO A 182 -10.04 0.76 6.07
N ASN A 183 -10.74 -0.30 6.46
CA ASN A 183 -12.19 -0.30 6.60
C ASN A 183 -12.65 -1.20 7.73
N PHE A 184 -13.40 -0.62 8.68
CA PHE A 184 -14.05 -1.35 9.78
C PHE A 184 -15.44 -1.91 9.40
N LEU A 185 -16.04 -1.35 8.34
CA LEU A 185 -17.40 -1.67 7.94
C LEU A 185 -17.39 -2.92 7.06
N THR A 186 -17.33 -4.08 7.70
CA THR A 186 -17.33 -5.38 7.04
C THR A 186 -18.65 -6.12 7.34
N ASP A 187 -18.96 -7.15 6.59
CA ASP A 187 -20.03 -8.18 6.75
C ASP A 187 -21.46 -7.74 7.15
N GLY A 188 -21.65 -6.74 8.00
CA GLY A 188 -22.97 -6.37 8.52
C GLY A 188 -23.79 -5.45 7.61
N LEU A 189 -23.14 -4.71 6.71
CA LEU A 189 -23.77 -3.74 5.81
C LEU A 189 -24.01 -4.30 4.39
N TYR A 190 -23.46 -5.48 4.08
CA TYR A 190 -23.39 -6.05 2.74
C TYR A 190 -24.30 -7.26 2.52
N ASN A 191 -25.36 -7.44 3.33
CA ASN A 191 -26.29 -8.58 3.25
C ASN A 191 -27.24 -8.50 2.05
N ASP A 192 -26.72 -8.37 0.83
CA ASP A 192 -27.51 -8.50 -0.39
C ASP A 192 -27.08 -9.76 -1.18
N GLU A 193 -28.02 -10.34 -1.92
CA GLU A 193 -27.77 -11.56 -2.73
C GLU A 193 -26.60 -11.45 -3.72
N VAL A 194 -26.15 -10.24 -4.00
CA VAL A 194 -24.99 -9.91 -4.86
C VAL A 194 -23.67 -9.83 -4.06
N ALA A 195 -23.73 -9.79 -2.72
CA ALA A 195 -22.57 -9.68 -1.84
C ALA A 195 -21.62 -10.89 -1.91
N THR A 196 -22.05 -12.00 -2.50
CA THR A 196 -21.21 -13.19 -2.72
C THR A 196 -19.99 -12.92 -3.61
N ILE A 197 -20.00 -11.84 -4.40
CA ILE A 197 -18.87 -11.42 -5.26
C ILE A 197 -17.89 -10.54 -4.50
N VAL A 198 -18.33 -9.87 -3.43
CA VAL A 198 -17.53 -8.89 -2.67
C VAL A 198 -17.71 -9.14 -1.17
N ASP A 199 -17.08 -10.21 -0.68
CA ASP A 199 -17.01 -10.50 0.75
C ASP A 199 -15.92 -9.59 1.37
N ASP A 200 -16.36 -8.48 1.99
CA ASP A 200 -15.46 -7.51 2.61
C ASP A 200 -15.01 -8.04 3.97
N LYS A 201 -13.72 -8.36 4.11
CA LYS A 201 -13.13 -8.87 5.35
C LYS A 201 -12.23 -7.82 5.96
N LEU A 202 -12.18 -7.81 7.30
CA LEU A 202 -11.26 -6.97 8.03
C LEU A 202 -9.83 -7.22 7.57
N GLN A 203 -9.19 -6.13 7.16
CA GLN A 203 -7.77 -6.10 6.79
C GLN A 203 -6.99 -5.30 7.81
N TYR A 204 -5.86 -5.85 8.24
CA TYR A 204 -4.89 -5.18 9.10
C TYR A 204 -3.60 -5.01 8.31
N ASN A 205 -3.08 -3.79 8.29
CA ASN A 205 -1.80 -3.47 7.66
C ASN A 205 -0.78 -3.09 8.72
N PHE A 206 0.41 -3.66 8.64
CA PHE A 206 1.56 -3.31 9.47
C PHE A 206 2.72 -2.94 8.57
N ILE A 207 3.26 -1.75 8.76
CA ILE A 207 4.37 -1.24 7.95
C ILE A 207 5.49 -0.74 8.84
N GLY A 208 6.71 -0.88 8.38
CA GLY A 208 7.87 -0.30 9.04
C GLY A 208 9.06 -0.15 8.10
N GLY A 209 9.94 0.75 8.46
CA GLY A 209 11.17 0.99 7.74
C GLY A 209 12.18 1.77 8.57
N TYR A 210 13.43 1.68 8.17
CA TYR A 210 14.54 2.37 8.78
C TYR A 210 15.48 2.92 7.71
N VAL A 211 16.04 4.10 7.89
CA VAL A 211 17.01 4.72 6.99
C VAL A 211 18.38 4.72 7.65
N PHE A 212 19.32 4.04 7.04
CA PHE A 212 20.72 4.02 7.44
C PHE A 212 21.50 4.97 6.55
N ASP A 213 22.21 5.93 7.14
CA ASP A 213 23.24 6.70 6.43
C ASP A 213 24.51 5.84 6.29
N VAL A 214 24.70 5.27 5.11
CA VAL A 214 25.89 4.43 4.82
C VAL A 214 27.14 5.32 4.67
N ASN A 215 26.98 6.46 3.99
CA ASN A 215 27.96 7.55 3.88
C ASN A 215 27.25 8.85 3.45
N GLU A 216 28.00 9.93 3.22
CA GLU A 216 27.45 11.25 2.85
C GLU A 216 26.59 11.26 1.58
N THR A 217 26.75 10.29 0.70
CA THR A 217 26.08 10.22 -0.62
C THR A 217 25.18 9.01 -0.78
N LEU A 218 25.16 8.09 0.18
CA LEU A 218 24.43 6.82 0.10
C LEU A 218 23.63 6.55 1.36
N LYS A 219 22.31 6.41 1.20
CA LYS A 219 21.41 5.95 2.24
C LYS A 219 20.82 4.59 1.87
N PHE A 220 20.60 3.74 2.87
CA PHE A 220 19.98 2.42 2.71
C PHE A 220 18.69 2.36 3.52
N LYS A 221 17.58 1.97 2.88
CA LYS A 221 16.26 1.84 3.50
C LYS A 221 15.69 0.44 3.31
N PRO A 222 15.85 -0.46 4.29
CA PRO A 222 14.98 -1.63 4.40
C PRO A 222 13.58 -1.21 4.87
N ALA A 223 12.56 -1.90 4.34
CA ALA A 223 11.18 -1.70 4.76
C ALA A 223 10.39 -3.00 4.62
N PHE A 224 9.28 -3.08 5.36
CA PHE A 224 8.34 -4.19 5.26
C PHE A 224 6.90 -3.68 5.26
N LEU A 225 6.01 -4.46 4.64
CA LEU A 225 4.56 -4.34 4.75
C LEU A 225 3.98 -5.74 4.93
N VAL A 226 3.18 -5.90 5.98
CA VAL A 226 2.42 -7.13 6.27
C VAL A 226 0.94 -6.81 6.20
N ASN A 227 0.21 -7.54 5.36
CA ASN A 227 -1.24 -7.45 5.26
C ASN A 227 -1.84 -8.74 5.80
N LEU A 228 -2.73 -8.60 6.76
CA LEU A 228 -3.51 -9.69 7.35
C LEU A 228 -4.98 -9.50 6.99
N VAL A 229 -5.56 -10.46 6.31
CA VAL A 229 -6.98 -10.49 5.98
C VAL A 229 -7.58 -11.74 6.58
N SER A 230 -8.72 -11.62 7.27
CA SER A 230 -9.39 -12.78 7.89
C SER A 230 -9.71 -13.85 6.84
N GLY A 231 -9.22 -15.07 7.07
CA GLY A 231 -9.44 -16.21 6.17
C GLY A 231 -8.55 -16.24 4.92
N ALA A 232 -7.59 -15.32 4.77
CA ALA A 232 -6.62 -15.31 3.66
C ALA A 232 -5.18 -15.58 4.19
N PRO A 233 -4.26 -16.09 3.35
CA PRO A 233 -2.86 -16.18 3.69
C PRO A 233 -2.24 -14.80 4.00
N VAL A 234 -1.32 -14.76 4.95
CA VAL A 234 -0.56 -13.55 5.27
C VAL A 234 0.22 -13.09 4.05
N ASN A 235 0.04 -11.84 3.63
CA ASN A 235 0.84 -11.24 2.58
C ASN A 235 1.96 -10.40 3.21
N THR A 236 3.19 -10.75 2.91
CA THR A 236 4.38 -10.06 3.42
C THR A 236 5.23 -9.57 2.27
N ASN A 237 5.54 -8.28 2.30
CA ASN A 237 6.44 -7.63 1.37
C ASN A 237 7.66 -7.12 2.13
N LEU A 238 8.84 -7.43 1.63
CA LEU A 238 10.10 -6.87 2.10
C LEU A 238 10.75 -6.09 0.98
N SER A 239 11.35 -4.95 1.28
CA SER A 239 12.10 -4.17 0.31
C SER A 239 13.41 -3.67 0.87
N ALA A 240 14.36 -3.44 -0.02
CA ALA A 240 15.66 -2.87 0.24
C ALA A 240 15.94 -1.81 -0.82
N ASN A 241 16.03 -0.56 -0.42
CA ASN A 241 16.19 0.58 -1.30
C ASN A 241 17.47 1.34 -0.97
N PHE A 242 18.20 1.77 -1.99
CA PHE A 242 19.38 2.61 -1.88
C PHE A 242 19.11 3.95 -2.54
N LEU A 243 19.38 5.04 -1.82
CA LEU A 243 19.28 6.41 -2.32
C LEU A 243 20.69 6.97 -2.51
N PHE A 244 21.00 7.38 -3.74
CA PHE A 244 22.28 7.92 -4.15
C PHE A 244 22.18 9.44 -4.35
N ASN A 245 23.05 10.20 -3.68
CA ASN A 245 23.15 11.67 -3.78
C ASN A 245 21.79 12.37 -3.59
N ASP A 246 20.92 11.84 -2.74
CA ASP A 246 19.55 12.31 -2.49
C ASP A 246 18.70 12.48 -3.78
N ARG A 247 19.06 11.81 -4.86
CA ARG A 247 18.41 11.96 -6.17
C ARG A 247 17.96 10.66 -6.82
N PHE A 248 18.81 9.64 -6.79
CA PHE A 248 18.55 8.40 -7.53
C PHE A 248 18.33 7.24 -6.58
N THR A 249 17.18 6.60 -6.69
CA THR A 249 16.82 5.42 -5.90
C THR A 249 16.93 4.17 -6.76
N LEU A 250 17.57 3.14 -6.24
CA LEU A 250 17.50 1.77 -6.74
C LEU A 250 17.07 0.84 -5.62
N GLY A 251 16.23 -0.12 -5.93
CA GLY A 251 15.76 -1.05 -4.93
C GLY A 251 15.33 -2.39 -5.50
N ALA A 252 15.14 -3.31 -4.57
CA ALA A 252 14.52 -4.59 -4.84
C ALA A 252 13.47 -4.87 -3.77
N ALA A 253 12.42 -5.59 -4.15
CA ALA A 253 11.39 -6.06 -3.23
C ALA A 253 11.09 -7.53 -3.46
N TYR A 254 10.65 -8.21 -2.39
CA TYR A 254 10.20 -9.58 -2.44
C TYR A 254 8.84 -9.69 -1.76
N ARG A 255 7.85 -10.13 -2.51
CA ARG A 255 6.52 -10.48 -2.01
C ARG A 255 6.44 -11.98 -1.90
N PHE A 256 6.36 -12.48 -0.66
CA PHE A 256 6.40 -13.91 -0.37
C PHE A 256 5.34 -14.67 -1.17
N GLY A 257 5.81 -15.70 -1.91
CA GLY A 257 4.97 -16.57 -2.74
C GLY A 257 4.36 -15.92 -3.98
N ASN A 258 4.67 -14.66 -4.30
CA ASN A 258 4.03 -13.92 -5.39
C ASN A 258 5.01 -13.32 -6.41
N ALA A 259 5.98 -12.51 -5.98
CA ALA A 259 6.81 -11.77 -6.93
C ALA A 259 8.16 -11.35 -6.36
N ILE A 260 9.12 -11.19 -7.26
CA ILE A 260 10.38 -10.47 -7.05
C ILE A 260 10.32 -9.21 -7.89
N SER A 261 10.71 -8.07 -7.32
CA SER A 261 10.55 -6.77 -7.97
C SER A 261 11.85 -5.98 -7.99
N GLY A 262 12.06 -5.27 -9.10
CA GLY A 262 13.07 -4.22 -9.21
C GLY A 262 12.42 -2.84 -9.15
N LEU A 263 13.04 -1.89 -8.45
CA LEU A 263 12.56 -0.53 -8.29
C LEU A 263 13.64 0.47 -8.71
N ALA A 264 13.23 1.51 -9.41
CA ALA A 264 14.07 2.67 -9.73
C ALA A 264 13.28 3.96 -9.53
N GLY A 265 13.94 4.99 -9.01
CA GLY A 265 13.31 6.29 -8.79
C GLY A 265 14.28 7.44 -9.00
N PHE A 266 13.74 8.58 -9.34
CA PHE A 266 14.53 9.76 -9.59
C PHE A 266 13.85 11.04 -9.11
N GLN A 267 14.56 11.85 -8.34
CA GLN A 267 14.18 13.20 -7.97
C GLN A 267 14.49 14.13 -9.14
N VAL A 268 13.48 14.45 -9.94
CA VAL A 268 13.61 15.27 -11.16
C VAL A 268 13.96 16.71 -10.80
N THR A 269 13.19 17.27 -9.86
CA THR A 269 13.42 18.59 -9.25
C THR A 269 13.25 18.48 -7.74
N SER A 270 13.54 19.52 -6.97
CA SER A 270 13.25 19.55 -5.52
C SER A 270 11.76 19.25 -5.20
N GLY A 271 10.87 19.59 -6.11
CA GLY A 271 9.41 19.40 -5.97
C GLY A 271 8.83 18.21 -6.72
N THR A 272 9.60 17.39 -7.44
CA THR A 272 9.03 16.34 -8.30
C THR A 272 9.84 15.06 -8.25
N TYR A 273 9.21 13.96 -7.86
CA TYR A 273 9.77 12.61 -7.87
C TYR A 273 9.01 11.71 -8.82
N ILE A 274 9.72 10.86 -9.55
CA ILE A 274 9.18 9.77 -10.37
C ILE A 274 9.80 8.45 -9.92
N GLY A 275 8.97 7.43 -9.74
CA GLY A 275 9.40 6.06 -9.46
C GLY A 275 8.75 5.07 -10.41
N TYR A 276 9.47 4.01 -10.68
CA TYR A 276 9.01 2.88 -11.50
C TYR A 276 9.39 1.59 -10.81
N SER A 277 8.51 0.59 -10.88
CA SER A 277 8.84 -0.78 -10.51
C SER A 277 8.31 -1.79 -11.51
N TYR A 278 9.03 -2.90 -11.59
CA TYR A 278 8.65 -4.07 -12.35
C TYR A 278 8.61 -5.29 -11.43
N ASP A 279 7.49 -6.04 -11.47
CA ASP A 279 7.33 -7.29 -10.73
C ASP A 279 7.41 -8.48 -11.68
N TYR A 280 8.32 -9.39 -11.38
CA TYR A 280 8.36 -10.73 -11.97
C TYR A 280 7.60 -11.69 -11.07
N ASN A 281 6.54 -12.32 -11.60
CA ASN A 281 5.73 -13.27 -10.85
C ASN A 281 6.51 -14.58 -10.62
N THR A 282 6.56 -15.03 -9.36
CA THR A 282 7.21 -16.29 -8.96
C THR A 282 6.22 -17.43 -8.73
N ASN A 283 4.93 -17.14 -8.85
CA ASN A 283 3.82 -18.09 -8.77
C ASN A 283 3.44 -18.60 -10.19
N PRO A 284 2.52 -19.57 -10.34
CA PRO A 284 2.11 -20.10 -11.64
C PRO A 284 1.59 -19.08 -12.65
N LEU A 285 1.11 -17.91 -12.20
CA LEU A 285 0.71 -16.81 -13.09
C LEU A 285 1.88 -16.27 -13.93
N GLY A 286 3.13 -16.48 -13.48
CA GLY A 286 4.32 -16.07 -14.22
C GLY A 286 4.50 -16.78 -15.57
N GLU A 287 3.86 -17.92 -15.78
CA GLU A 287 3.87 -18.63 -17.07
C GLU A 287 2.97 -17.96 -18.12
N PHE A 288 1.98 -17.17 -17.68
CA PHE A 288 0.96 -16.57 -18.54
C PHE A 288 1.07 -15.05 -18.62
N SER A 289 1.94 -14.41 -17.81
CA SER A 289 2.04 -12.97 -17.67
C SER A 289 3.45 -12.49 -17.88
N SER A 290 3.61 -11.38 -18.61
CA SER A 290 4.89 -10.67 -18.76
C SER A 290 5.23 -9.80 -17.52
N GLY A 291 4.59 -10.06 -16.37
CA GLY A 291 4.84 -9.34 -15.11
C GLY A 291 3.89 -8.18 -14.87
N SER A 292 4.25 -7.32 -13.92
CA SER A 292 3.44 -6.14 -13.57
C SER A 292 4.31 -4.89 -13.53
N HIS A 293 3.72 -3.77 -13.92
CA HIS A 293 4.40 -2.48 -13.97
C HIS A 293 3.69 -1.48 -13.06
N GLU A 294 4.47 -0.65 -12.36
CA GLU A 294 3.94 0.39 -11.50
C GLU A 294 4.76 1.67 -11.66
N ILE A 295 4.07 2.80 -11.82
CA ILE A 295 4.66 4.13 -11.93
C ILE A 295 4.07 4.98 -10.81
N ILE A 296 4.92 5.71 -10.08
CA ILE A 296 4.51 6.72 -9.10
C ILE A 296 5.08 8.08 -9.48
N LEU A 297 4.26 9.11 -9.34
CA LEU A 297 4.63 10.52 -9.47
C LEU A 297 4.28 11.23 -8.18
N LYS A 298 5.23 11.99 -7.61
CA LYS A 298 4.98 12.82 -6.43
C LYS A 298 5.34 14.26 -6.72
N PHE A 299 4.47 15.16 -6.28
CA PHE A 299 4.67 16.61 -6.35
C PHE A 299 4.64 17.17 -4.94
N TYR A 300 5.74 17.81 -4.53
CA TYR A 300 5.89 18.47 -3.24
C TYR A 300 5.68 19.97 -3.43
N LEU A 301 4.58 20.50 -2.90
CA LEU A 301 4.16 21.88 -3.10
C LEU A 301 4.91 22.80 -2.13
N GLY A 302 5.42 23.93 -2.65
CA GLY A 302 6.17 24.93 -1.84
C GLY A 302 7.66 24.65 -1.70
N ARG A 303 8.20 23.59 -2.29
CA ARG A 303 9.64 23.39 -2.47
C ARG A 303 10.06 24.08 -3.75
N GLY A 304 10.51 25.33 -3.65
CA GLY A 304 11.14 26.05 -4.78
C GLY A 304 12.57 25.57 -5.00
N ASP A 305 13.03 25.52 -6.26
CA ASP A 305 14.46 25.46 -6.56
C ASP A 305 15.15 26.65 -5.88
N GLY A 306 16.08 26.39 -4.95
CA GLY A 306 16.65 27.34 -4.00
C GLY A 306 17.47 28.49 -4.61
N THR A 307 16.86 29.31 -5.47
CA THR A 307 17.46 30.53 -6.05
C THR A 307 16.91 31.83 -5.45
N ASN A 308 16.08 31.79 -4.40
CA ASN A 308 15.65 33.01 -3.72
C ASN A 308 16.29 33.13 -2.32
N THR A 309 17.49 33.73 -2.30
CA THR A 309 18.27 34.20 -1.15
C THR A 309 17.59 35.40 -0.46
N ASN A 310 16.42 35.24 0.12
CA ASN A 310 15.81 36.21 1.02
C ASN A 310 15.14 35.53 2.22
N ASN A 311 15.78 34.53 2.78
CA ASN A 311 15.39 34.00 4.08
C ASN A 311 16.08 34.80 5.19
N LYS A 312 15.34 35.67 5.86
CA LYS A 312 15.70 36.11 7.20
C LYS A 312 15.96 34.86 8.04
N GLU A 313 17.21 34.67 8.45
CA GLU A 313 17.61 33.64 9.39
C GLU A 313 16.72 33.72 10.63
N LEU A 314 15.79 32.80 10.78
CA LEU A 314 15.17 32.47 12.04
C LEU A 314 16.24 31.75 12.88
N LYS A 315 16.95 32.53 13.70
CA LYS A 315 17.92 32.02 14.66
C LYS A 315 17.24 30.99 15.55
N GLY A 316 17.68 29.72 15.44
CA GLY A 316 17.36 28.67 16.41
C GLY A 316 16.64 27.42 15.92
N LYS A 317 16.29 27.31 14.65
CA LYS A 317 15.84 26.02 14.10
C LYS A 317 16.99 25.32 13.35
N PRO A 318 17.22 24.01 13.53
CA PRO A 318 18.16 23.27 12.70
C PRO A 318 17.81 23.51 11.24
N LYS A 319 18.82 23.65 10.36
CA LYS A 319 18.62 23.76 8.92
C LYS A 319 17.74 22.58 8.49
N GLN A 320 16.53 22.89 8.08
CA GLN A 320 15.66 21.91 7.43
C GLN A 320 16.38 21.51 6.14
N ILE A 321 16.89 20.31 6.12
CA ILE A 321 17.59 19.77 4.94
C ILE A 321 16.51 19.63 3.87
N ASP A 322 16.63 20.37 2.76
CA ASP A 322 15.73 20.33 1.60
C ASP A 322 15.84 19.01 0.80
N THR A 323 16.16 17.92 1.48
CA THR A 323 16.19 16.59 0.87
C THR A 323 14.80 16.02 0.83
N PRO A 324 14.38 15.41 -0.29
CA PRO A 324 13.14 14.66 -0.33
C PRO A 324 13.21 13.56 0.71
N ARG A 325 12.18 13.48 1.56
CA ARG A 325 12.10 12.39 2.53
C ARG A 325 12.18 11.06 1.80
N PHE A 326 13.07 10.19 2.25
CA PHE A 326 13.23 8.85 1.68
C PHE A 326 12.04 7.93 2.03
N PHE A 327 10.98 8.49 2.68
CA PHE A 327 9.70 7.81 2.95
C PHE A 327 8.52 8.78 2.96
#